data_d1c46f6548365ffeee63de1690710cef
#
_entry.id   d1c46f6548365ffeee63de1690710cef
#
_cell.length_a   1.000
_cell.length_b   1.000
_cell.length_c   1.000
_cell.angle_alpha   90.00
_cell.angle_beta   90.00
_cell.angle_gamma   90.00
#
_symmetry.space_group_name_H-M   'P 1'
#
loop_
_entity.id
_entity.type
_entity.pdbx_description
1 polymer ?
#
loop_
_entity_poly.entity_id
_entity_poly.type
_entity_poly.pdbx_seq_one_letter_code
_entity_poly.pdbx_strand_id
1 'polypeptide(L)'
;MANCRILLTPLNERDEQRGYSTQGLKRLSGTAKLNPRLGFTRTQFVQELPRQQKGMSISGYQPKLQLVLDEGEFRVVDHQGNFILKPSPADFPGLAENEHATMTLMSRLGFDVPVHGLLSFAPQSEEELEYAFV
;
A
#
# COMPACT_ATOMS: atom_id res chain seq x y z
N MET A 1 -13.23 -13.58 -10.77
CA MET A 1 -12.89 -13.78 -9.34
C MET A 1 -11.80 -12.81 -8.92
N ALA A 2 -12.03 -12.09 -7.86
CA ALA A 2 -11.06 -11.14 -7.34
C ALA A 2 -10.09 -11.82 -6.37
N ASN A 3 -8.88 -11.31 -6.31
CA ASN A 3 -7.88 -11.75 -5.35
C ASN A 3 -7.66 -10.69 -4.28
N CYS A 4 -7.26 -11.13 -3.10
CA CYS A 4 -6.89 -10.24 -2.01
C CYS A 4 -5.70 -9.36 -2.43
N ARG A 5 -5.81 -8.06 -2.23
CA ARG A 5 -4.78 -7.09 -2.62
C ARG A 5 -3.52 -7.15 -1.75
N ILE A 6 -3.52 -7.98 -0.71
CA ILE A 6 -2.34 -8.21 0.12
C ILE A 6 -1.75 -9.57 -0.15
N LEU A 7 -2.55 -10.64 -0.07
CA LEU A 7 -2.06 -12.01 -0.19
C LEU A 7 -2.06 -12.53 -1.62
N LEU A 8 -2.78 -11.90 -2.54
CA LEU A 8 -3.02 -12.37 -3.90
C LEU A 8 -3.65 -13.77 -3.94
N THR A 9 -4.47 -14.07 -2.94
CA THR A 9 -5.24 -15.31 -2.88
C THR A 9 -6.69 -15.03 -3.23
N PRO A 10 -7.44 -16.02 -3.74
CA PRO A 10 -8.85 -15.80 -4.10
C PRO A 10 -9.67 -15.35 -2.90
N LEU A 11 -10.59 -14.42 -3.15
CA LEU A 11 -11.51 -13.89 -2.14
C LEU A 11 -12.84 -14.62 -2.20
N ASN A 12 -13.49 -14.77 -1.04
CA ASN A 12 -14.87 -15.22 -1.00
C ASN A 12 -15.81 -14.05 -1.39
N GLU A 13 -17.09 -14.35 -1.60
CA GLU A 13 -18.07 -13.34 -2.02
C GLU A 13 -18.17 -12.16 -1.06
N ARG A 14 -18.05 -12.44 0.22
CA ARG A 14 -18.12 -11.41 1.26
C ARG A 14 -16.97 -10.42 1.16
N ASP A 15 -15.78 -10.91 0.87
CA ASP A 15 -14.58 -10.09 0.85
C ASP A 15 -14.32 -9.45 -0.52
N GLU A 16 -14.97 -9.94 -1.59
CA GLU A 16 -14.78 -9.39 -2.94
C GLU A 16 -15.12 -7.91 -3.02
N GLN A 17 -16.14 -7.46 -2.31
CA GLN A 17 -16.57 -6.07 -2.36
C GLN A 17 -15.52 -5.12 -1.82
N ARG A 18 -14.79 -5.53 -0.81
CA ARG A 18 -13.74 -4.68 -0.23
C ARG A 18 -12.36 -4.94 -0.84
N GLY A 19 -12.16 -6.09 -1.50
CA GLY A 19 -10.90 -6.44 -2.15
C GLY A 19 -9.82 -6.97 -1.21
N TYR A 20 -10.15 -7.26 0.04
CA TYR A 20 -9.19 -7.70 1.05
C TYR A 20 -9.79 -8.82 1.90
N SER A 21 -8.98 -9.85 2.16
CA SER A 21 -9.35 -10.89 3.11
C SER A 21 -9.00 -10.45 4.53
N THR A 22 -9.71 -11.03 5.51
CA THR A 22 -9.40 -10.82 6.92
C THR A 22 -7.96 -11.24 7.23
N GLN A 23 -7.51 -12.35 6.66
CA GLN A 23 -6.13 -12.82 6.84
C GLN A 23 -5.11 -11.86 6.27
N GLY A 24 -5.40 -11.28 5.09
CA GLY A 24 -4.52 -10.31 4.47
C GLY A 24 -4.36 -9.05 5.31
N LEU A 25 -5.46 -8.50 5.78
CA LEU A 25 -5.43 -7.32 6.64
C LEU A 25 -4.62 -7.59 7.90
N LYS A 26 -4.82 -8.75 8.51
CA LYS A 26 -4.12 -9.15 9.72
C LYS A 26 -2.62 -9.33 9.50
N ARG A 27 -2.24 -9.90 8.35
CA ARG A 27 -0.83 -10.11 8.02
C ARG A 27 -0.11 -8.77 7.81
N LEU A 28 -0.76 -7.81 7.15
CA LEU A 28 -0.13 -6.52 6.89
C LEU A 28 0.01 -5.67 8.15
N SER A 29 -0.98 -5.68 9.01
CA SER A 29 -1.08 -4.72 10.12
C SER A 29 -1.12 -5.34 11.51
N GLY A 30 -1.31 -6.65 11.60
CA GLY A 30 -1.54 -7.32 12.89
C GLY A 30 -2.98 -7.28 13.36
N THR A 31 -3.88 -6.62 12.65
CA THR A 31 -5.30 -6.55 13.01
C THR A 31 -6.20 -6.69 11.80
N ALA A 32 -7.30 -7.42 11.97
CA ALA A 32 -8.33 -7.53 10.94
C ALA A 32 -9.15 -6.26 10.77
N LYS A 33 -9.01 -5.29 11.67
CA LYS A 33 -9.74 -4.02 11.64
C LYS A 33 -9.02 -2.92 10.89
N LEU A 34 -7.97 -3.26 10.16
CA LEU A 34 -7.24 -2.30 9.34
C LEU A 34 -8.15 -1.70 8.27
N ASN A 35 -8.10 -0.38 8.13
CA ASN A 35 -8.70 0.31 7.00
C ASN A 35 -7.66 0.42 5.89
N PRO A 36 -7.80 -0.35 4.78
CA PRO A 36 -6.81 -0.32 3.70
C PRO A 36 -6.96 0.88 2.76
N ARG A 37 -7.94 1.72 3.00
CA ARG A 37 -8.12 2.95 2.23
C ARG A 37 -7.39 4.08 2.92
N LEU A 38 -6.57 4.79 2.17
CA LEU A 38 -5.85 5.95 2.68
C LEU A 38 -6.83 7.10 2.94
N GLY A 39 -6.50 7.94 3.92
CA GLY A 39 -7.32 9.10 4.26
C GLY A 39 -7.11 10.30 3.36
N PHE A 40 -6.38 10.14 2.25
CA PHE A 40 -6.08 11.22 1.33
C PHE A 40 -6.15 10.72 -0.11
N THR A 41 -6.37 11.67 -1.03
CA THR A 41 -6.46 11.37 -2.46
C THR A 41 -5.07 11.38 -3.08
N ARG A 42 -4.97 10.87 -4.32
CA ARG A 42 -3.72 10.93 -5.07
C ARG A 42 -3.24 12.37 -5.27
N THR A 43 -4.14 13.30 -5.52
CA THR A 43 -3.81 14.71 -5.67
C THR A 43 -3.20 15.26 -4.37
N GLN A 44 -3.80 14.93 -3.23
CA GLN A 44 -3.27 15.36 -1.94
C GLN A 44 -1.90 14.74 -1.67
N PHE A 45 -1.69 13.48 -2.06
CA PHE A 45 -0.39 12.83 -1.96
C PHE A 45 0.68 13.63 -2.71
N VAL A 46 0.40 14.00 -3.96
CA VAL A 46 1.35 14.75 -4.78
C VAL A 46 1.66 16.11 -4.15
N GLN A 47 0.66 16.76 -3.55
CA GLN A 47 0.84 18.04 -2.89
C GLN A 47 1.65 17.94 -1.60
N GLU A 48 1.48 16.85 -0.85
CA GLU A 48 2.20 16.63 0.40
C GLU A 48 3.64 16.16 0.22
N LEU A 49 3.95 15.59 -0.95
CA LEU A 49 5.24 14.98 -1.19
C LEU A 49 6.42 15.90 -0.87
N PRO A 50 6.45 17.17 -1.34
CA PRO A 50 7.57 18.06 -1.04
C PRO A 50 7.74 18.38 0.44
N ARG A 51 6.66 18.36 1.20
CA ARG A 51 6.69 18.66 2.64
C ARG A 51 7.25 17.50 3.45
N GLN A 52 6.89 16.28 3.06
CA GLN A 52 7.18 15.07 3.84
C GLN A 52 8.50 14.42 3.46
N GLN A 53 9.19 14.96 2.48
CA GLN A 53 10.46 14.37 2.02
C GLN A 53 11.69 14.92 2.71
N LYS A 54 11.52 15.78 3.71
CA LYS A 54 12.64 16.21 4.53
C LYS A 54 13.25 15.00 5.24
N GLY A 55 14.50 14.70 4.94
CA GLY A 55 15.17 13.57 5.54
C GLY A 55 14.97 12.23 4.85
N MET A 56 14.18 12.18 3.79
CA MET A 56 14.06 10.98 2.98
C MET A 56 14.94 11.09 1.73
N SER A 57 15.68 10.03 1.48
CA SER A 57 16.45 9.91 0.24
C SER A 57 15.47 9.59 -0.89
N ILE A 58 15.41 10.45 -1.89
CA ILE A 58 14.68 10.16 -3.11
C ILE A 58 15.63 9.43 -4.03
N SER A 59 15.43 8.12 -4.17
CA SER A 59 16.20 7.34 -5.13
C SER A 59 15.29 6.95 -6.28
N GLY A 60 15.72 7.22 -7.51
CA GLY A 60 14.97 6.89 -8.71
C GLY A 60 13.75 7.79 -8.90
N TYR A 61 12.80 7.29 -9.69
CA TYR A 61 11.65 8.08 -10.15
C TYR A 61 10.38 7.80 -9.34
N GLN A 62 10.44 6.92 -8.36
CA GLN A 62 9.25 6.53 -7.60
C GLN A 62 9.12 7.36 -6.34
N PRO A 63 8.09 8.21 -6.24
CA PRO A 63 7.83 8.94 -5.01
C PRO A 63 7.43 7.99 -3.89
N LYS A 64 7.77 8.35 -2.67
CA LYS A 64 7.47 7.52 -1.50
C LYS A 64 7.25 8.38 -0.27
N LEU A 65 6.38 7.91 0.61
CA LEU A 65 6.11 8.54 1.91
C LEU A 65 6.21 7.49 3.01
N GLN A 66 6.62 7.93 4.19
CA GLN A 66 6.59 7.09 5.37
C GLN A 66 5.20 7.12 6.01
N LEU A 67 4.77 5.97 6.49
CA LEU A 67 3.50 5.83 7.19
C LEU A 67 3.72 5.16 8.55
N VAL A 68 2.85 5.47 9.48
CA VAL A 68 2.66 4.69 10.71
C VAL A 68 1.24 4.19 10.76
N LEU A 69 1.04 3.07 11.45
CA LEU A 69 -0.28 2.52 11.69
C LEU A 69 -0.76 3.04 13.06
N ASP A 70 -1.92 3.70 13.06
CA ASP A 70 -2.52 4.27 14.26
C ASP A 70 -4.00 3.94 14.28
N GLU A 71 -4.41 3.12 15.27
CA GLU A 71 -5.80 2.70 15.47
C GLU A 71 -6.46 2.12 14.21
N GLY A 72 -5.70 1.29 13.48
CA GLY A 72 -6.20 0.64 12.28
C GLY A 72 -6.17 1.50 11.03
N GLU A 73 -5.56 2.68 11.07
CA GLU A 73 -5.44 3.55 9.92
C GLU A 73 -4.00 3.95 9.67
N PHE A 74 -3.65 4.09 8.40
CA PHE A 74 -2.32 4.56 8.03
C PHE A 74 -2.27 6.08 8.03
N ARG A 75 -1.24 6.62 8.68
CA ARG A 75 -0.99 8.05 8.74
C ARG A 75 0.37 8.39 8.17
N VAL A 76 0.44 9.50 7.45
CA VAL A 76 1.71 10.01 6.93
C VAL A 76 2.52 10.64 8.06
N VAL A 77 3.81 10.30 8.10
CA VAL A 77 4.77 10.90 9.05
C VAL A 77 6.01 11.34 8.29
N ASP A 78 6.76 12.28 8.84
CA ASP A 78 7.98 12.77 8.21
C ASP A 78 9.22 11.98 8.64
N HIS A 79 9.14 11.25 9.75
CA HIS A 79 10.23 10.42 10.26
C HIS A 79 9.67 9.31 11.14
N GLN A 80 10.51 8.28 11.37
CA GLN A 80 10.17 7.14 12.24
C GLN A 80 8.95 6.36 11.78
N GLY A 81 8.67 6.37 10.46
CA GLY A 81 7.66 5.50 9.90
C GLY A 81 8.14 4.06 9.86
N ASN A 82 7.22 3.12 9.99
CA ASN A 82 7.51 1.70 9.86
C ASN A 82 6.89 1.08 8.61
N PHE A 83 6.20 1.88 7.80
CA PHE A 83 5.70 1.49 6.49
C PHE A 83 6.14 2.53 5.47
N ILE A 84 6.34 2.08 4.23
CA ILE A 84 6.67 2.97 3.12
C ILE A 84 5.59 2.80 2.06
N LEU A 85 4.93 3.90 1.70
CA LEU A 85 3.94 3.94 0.63
C LEU A 85 4.62 4.36 -0.66
N LYS A 86 4.47 3.54 -1.69
CA LYS A 86 5.04 3.80 -3.01
C LYS A 86 3.93 3.74 -4.06
N PRO A 87 3.36 4.88 -4.44
CA PRO A 87 2.39 4.90 -5.53
C PRO A 87 3.07 4.73 -6.88
N SER A 88 2.30 4.25 -7.85
CA SER A 88 2.79 4.19 -9.23
C SER A 88 2.98 5.61 -9.78
N PRO A 89 4.15 5.93 -10.33
CA PRO A 89 4.32 7.22 -11.00
C PRO A 89 3.41 7.33 -12.22
N ALA A 90 3.07 8.55 -12.61
CA ALA A 90 2.21 8.78 -13.78
C ALA A 90 2.79 8.16 -15.06
N ASP A 91 4.12 8.18 -15.19
CA ASP A 91 4.81 7.62 -16.36
C ASP A 91 4.88 6.09 -16.35
N PHE A 92 4.63 5.47 -15.22
CA PHE A 92 4.72 4.02 -15.06
C PHE A 92 3.48 3.50 -14.33
N PRO A 93 2.31 3.56 -14.97
CA PRO A 93 1.09 3.02 -14.36
C PRO A 93 1.24 1.51 -14.17
N GLY A 94 0.78 0.99 -13.05
CA GLY A 94 0.91 -0.42 -12.73
C GLY A 94 2.22 -0.81 -12.06
N LEU A 95 3.12 0.12 -11.80
CA LEU A 95 4.38 -0.20 -11.14
C LEU A 95 4.15 -0.72 -9.72
N ALA A 96 3.20 -0.16 -9.00
CA ALA A 96 2.87 -0.62 -7.63
C ALA A 96 2.37 -2.06 -7.66
N GLU A 97 1.49 -2.39 -8.59
CA GLU A 97 0.96 -3.75 -8.73
C GLU A 97 2.07 -4.73 -9.13
N ASN A 98 2.96 -4.31 -10.02
CA ASN A 98 4.09 -5.13 -10.44
C ASN A 98 5.05 -5.39 -9.29
N GLU A 99 5.35 -4.39 -8.50
CA GLU A 99 6.22 -4.53 -7.33
C GLU A 99 5.60 -5.49 -6.31
N HIS A 100 4.30 -5.35 -6.04
CA HIS A 100 3.59 -6.23 -5.13
C HIS A 100 3.59 -7.68 -5.63
N ALA A 101 3.32 -7.88 -6.91
CA ALA A 101 3.34 -9.23 -7.49
C ALA A 101 4.73 -9.86 -7.42
N THR A 102 5.77 -9.08 -7.68
CA THR A 102 7.15 -9.54 -7.60
C THR A 102 7.52 -9.95 -6.18
N MET A 103 7.19 -9.13 -5.20
CA MET A 103 7.46 -9.42 -3.80
C MET A 103 6.70 -10.67 -3.34
N THR A 104 5.45 -10.82 -3.78
CA THR A 104 4.66 -12.00 -3.46
C THR A 104 5.29 -13.26 -4.05
N LEU A 105 5.74 -13.20 -5.30
CA LEU A 105 6.42 -14.31 -5.95
C LEU A 105 7.69 -14.68 -5.19
N MET A 106 8.49 -13.71 -4.83
CA MET A 106 9.73 -13.94 -4.07
C MET A 106 9.43 -14.61 -2.73
N SER A 107 8.39 -14.18 -2.04
CA SER A 107 7.96 -14.78 -0.78
C SER A 107 7.58 -16.25 -0.98
N ARG A 108 6.85 -16.56 -2.05
CA ARG A 108 6.43 -17.94 -2.35
C ARG A 108 7.58 -18.84 -2.77
N LEU A 109 8.67 -18.26 -3.25
CA LEU A 109 9.89 -18.98 -3.59
C LEU A 109 10.79 -19.20 -2.37
N GLY A 110 10.39 -18.76 -1.19
CA GLY A 110 11.11 -18.99 0.05
C GLY A 110 12.03 -17.86 0.48
N PHE A 111 12.06 -16.74 -0.25
CA PHE A 111 12.84 -15.58 0.16
C PHE A 111 12.16 -14.85 1.31
N ASP A 112 12.96 -14.30 2.20
CA ASP A 112 12.46 -13.50 3.31
C ASP A 112 12.18 -12.08 2.82
N VAL A 113 10.90 -11.72 2.76
CA VAL A 113 10.47 -10.41 2.30
C VAL A 113 9.62 -9.72 3.37
N PRO A 114 9.65 -8.39 3.45
CA PRO A 114 8.79 -7.67 4.39
C PRO A 114 7.30 -7.89 4.05
N VAL A 115 6.43 -7.71 5.02
CA VAL A 115 5.00 -7.69 4.75
C VAL A 115 4.69 -6.51 3.83
N HIS A 116 3.78 -6.73 2.89
CA HIS A 116 3.46 -5.74 1.87
C HIS A 116 2.04 -5.94 1.36
N GLY A 117 1.52 -4.95 0.67
CA GLY A 117 0.18 -5.04 0.11
C GLY A 117 -0.12 -3.82 -0.75
N LEU A 118 -1.27 -3.85 -1.40
CA LEU A 118 -1.79 -2.73 -2.16
C LEU A 118 -2.85 -2.01 -1.35
N LEU A 119 -2.71 -0.70 -1.23
CA LEU A 119 -3.69 0.17 -0.60
C LEU A 119 -4.37 1.00 -1.68
N SER A 120 -5.54 1.55 -1.37
CA SER A 120 -6.22 2.45 -2.30
C SER A 120 -6.24 3.86 -1.74
N PHE A 121 -6.14 4.84 -2.63
CA PHE A 121 -6.37 6.24 -2.28
C PHE A 121 -7.83 6.49 -1.96
N ALA A 122 -8.09 7.55 -1.21
CA ALA A 122 -9.46 8.05 -1.07
C ALA A 122 -9.99 8.42 -2.45
N PRO A 123 -11.26 8.07 -2.77
CA PRO A 123 -11.77 8.26 -4.12
C PRO A 123 -11.95 9.74 -4.46
N GLN A 124 -11.60 10.08 -5.70
CA GLN A 124 -11.95 11.36 -6.31
C GLN A 124 -12.93 11.11 -7.44
N SER A 125 -12.42 10.71 -8.60
CA SER A 125 -13.23 10.24 -9.73
C SER A 125 -13.00 8.76 -9.98
N GLU A 126 -11.81 8.29 -9.72
CA GLU A 126 -11.41 6.89 -9.86
C GLU A 126 -10.58 6.49 -8.65
N GLU A 127 -10.74 5.25 -8.21
CA GLU A 127 -9.89 4.67 -7.19
C GLU A 127 -8.63 4.14 -7.83
N GLU A 128 -7.49 4.51 -7.28
CA GLU A 128 -6.21 3.94 -7.69
C GLU A 128 -5.67 3.08 -6.57
N LEU A 129 -5.00 2.01 -6.95
CA LEU A 129 -4.36 1.10 -6.02
C LEU A 129 -2.91 1.54 -5.83
N GLU A 130 -2.49 1.55 -4.61
CA GLU A 130 -1.13 1.92 -4.27
C GLU A 130 -0.48 0.83 -3.44
N TYR A 131 0.83 0.86 -3.41
CA TYR A 131 1.63 -0.15 -2.75
C TYR A 131 2.21 0.40 -1.46
N ALA A 132 2.03 -0.34 -0.37
CA ALA A 132 2.65 -0.01 0.91
C ALA A 132 3.35 -1.24 1.47
N PHE A 133 4.56 -1.06 2.01
CA PHE A 133 5.28 -2.14 2.67
C PHE A 133 6.22 -1.61 3.77
N VAL A 134 6.68 -2.53 4.61
CA VAL A 134 7.61 -2.24 5.72
C VAL A 134 9.04 -2.47 5.28
#